data_6226d8d0640c32f3dea173bc9fa06c7c
#
_entry.id   6226d8d0640c32f3dea173bc9fa06c7c
#
_cell.length_a   1.000
_cell.length_b   1.000
_cell.length_c   1.000
_cell.angle_alpha   90.00
_cell.angle_beta   90.00
_cell.angle_gamma   90.00
#
_symmetry.space_group_name_H-M   'P 1'
#
loop_
_entity.id
_entity.type
_entity.pdbx_description
1 polymer ?
#
loop_
_entity_poly.entity_id
_entity_poly.type
_entity_poly.pdbx_seq_one_letter_code
_entity_poly.pdbx_strand_id
1 'polypeptide(L)'
;MAYGQFEQFIRNMGRVMAQVNTKLQRDLTMRSRVSRRFSQTEVAEFLGIDTTYLTRIAKDEPYYPEGEKVGRERSFSPSEIITIRGILASRPGARRDHLYWRQEGDPLKVITFGAQKGGTGKSLTAAHFAQYLSLFYGLRIGIIDADPQATASLYFADADLPLFAPDTPTLAEFMGVDDPGASELTQRSSSELDEIWRATPWPGVRLIPGGANIQNGDISLFFLSQRGGVPVYRVLRDAIAAWDAGNAPKTTMADLRDQDGAFSPARFDSALTESLDVIVIDQQPSLTLMQLNGLIAADSVVIPQTMKGFDLATLATYIGNIGEYLEFIMGFEADLEIGNGNHVVLPTIVQEQNNQDTDQILDLYRRSPREISQVWYNRSDAIANAA
;
A
#
# COMPACT_ATOMS: atom_id res chain seq x y z
N MET A 1 0.76 -37.65 26.71
CA MET A 1 2.02 -37.11 27.25
C MET A 1 2.81 -36.27 26.25
N ALA A 2 2.94 -36.64 24.98
CA ALA A 2 3.65 -35.82 23.97
C ALA A 2 3.01 -34.45 23.70
N TYR A 3 1.70 -34.34 23.71
CA TYR A 3 0.99 -33.08 23.52
C TYR A 3 1.25 -32.08 24.66
N GLY A 4 1.31 -32.54 25.90
CA GLY A 4 1.57 -31.68 27.06
C GLY A 4 2.98 -31.04 27.06
N GLN A 5 4.01 -31.72 26.51
CA GLN A 5 5.35 -31.15 26.38
C GLN A 5 5.39 -30.08 25.31
N PHE A 6 4.67 -30.27 24.19
CA PHE A 6 4.57 -29.26 23.13
C PHE A 6 3.76 -28.03 23.58
N GLU A 7 2.67 -28.22 24.30
CA GLU A 7 1.91 -27.14 24.92
C GLU A 7 2.79 -26.31 25.89
N GLN A 8 3.57 -26.95 26.72
CA GLN A 8 4.49 -26.26 27.61
C GLN A 8 5.57 -25.50 26.88
N PHE A 9 6.11 -26.05 25.78
CA PHE A 9 7.04 -25.36 24.89
C PHE A 9 6.39 -24.10 24.31
N ILE A 10 5.16 -24.19 23.73
CA ILE A 10 4.43 -23.05 23.18
C ILE A 10 4.22 -21.96 24.24
N ARG A 11 3.77 -22.30 25.45
CA ARG A 11 3.58 -21.35 26.55
C ARG A 11 4.88 -20.64 26.95
N ASN A 12 5.99 -21.39 27.04
CA ASN A 12 7.28 -20.84 27.42
C ASN A 12 7.82 -19.90 26.32
N MET A 13 7.75 -20.33 25.06
CA MET A 13 8.17 -19.53 23.92
C MET A 13 7.30 -18.31 23.75
N GLY A 14 5.98 -18.42 23.94
CA GLY A 14 5.07 -17.29 23.90
C GLY A 14 5.44 -16.17 24.89
N ARG A 15 5.83 -16.53 26.13
CA ARG A 15 6.31 -15.55 27.12
C ARG A 15 7.61 -14.86 26.68
N VAL A 16 8.56 -15.65 26.15
CA VAL A 16 9.83 -15.10 25.65
C VAL A 16 9.59 -14.18 24.47
N MET A 17 8.73 -14.59 23.52
CA MET A 17 8.41 -13.78 22.33
C MET A 17 7.66 -12.51 22.69
N ALA A 18 6.77 -12.54 23.68
CA ALA A 18 6.10 -11.32 24.17
C ALA A 18 7.11 -10.29 24.69
N GLN A 19 8.15 -10.73 25.40
CA GLN A 19 9.22 -9.84 25.86
C GLN A 19 10.08 -9.30 24.70
N VAL A 20 10.38 -10.16 23.71
CA VAL A 20 11.11 -9.76 22.50
C VAL A 20 10.29 -8.72 21.71
N ASN A 21 9.00 -8.95 21.53
CA ASN A 21 8.11 -8.02 20.82
C ASN A 21 8.04 -6.67 21.54
N THR A 22 7.92 -6.65 22.88
CA THR A 22 7.92 -5.41 23.65
C THR A 22 9.23 -4.63 23.46
N LYS A 23 10.36 -5.33 23.45
CA LYS A 23 11.66 -4.71 23.19
C LYS A 23 11.75 -4.17 21.76
N LEU A 24 11.33 -4.96 20.78
CA LEU A 24 11.32 -4.57 19.36
C LEU A 24 10.45 -3.33 19.13
N GLN A 25 9.25 -3.30 19.69
CA GLN A 25 8.38 -2.12 19.64
C GLN A 25 9.06 -0.88 20.23
N ARG A 26 9.69 -1.03 21.40
CA ARG A 26 10.44 0.07 22.03
C ARG A 26 11.60 0.56 21.16
N ASP A 27 12.34 -0.37 20.54
CA ASP A 27 13.45 0.00 19.66
C ASP A 27 12.95 0.67 18.37
N LEU A 28 11.80 0.27 17.84
CA LEU A 28 11.16 0.89 16.68
C LEU A 28 10.62 2.30 16.99
N THR A 29 10.00 2.50 18.17
CA THR A 29 9.53 3.82 18.61
C THR A 29 10.68 4.78 18.90
N MET A 30 11.83 4.27 19.37
CA MET A 30 13.02 5.08 19.61
C MET A 30 13.81 5.42 18.33
N ARG A 31 13.62 4.72 17.23
CA ARG A 31 14.22 5.08 15.94
C ARG A 31 13.54 6.35 15.44
N SER A 32 14.22 7.49 15.62
CA SER A 32 13.83 8.74 14.97
C SER A 32 13.76 8.52 13.45
N ARG A 33 12.55 8.39 12.93
CA ARG A 33 12.32 8.32 11.48
C ARG A 33 12.49 9.73 10.93
N VAL A 34 13.70 10.06 10.50
CA VAL A 34 13.94 11.32 9.78
C VAL A 34 13.30 11.19 8.43
N SER A 35 12.18 11.87 8.23
CA SER A 35 11.59 12.01 6.90
C SER A 35 12.57 12.77 6.02
N ARG A 36 12.87 12.22 4.83
CA ARG A 36 13.68 12.91 3.83
C ARG A 36 13.04 14.27 3.50
N ARG A 37 13.87 15.29 3.43
CA ARG A 37 13.47 16.59 2.90
C ARG A 37 13.99 16.74 1.46
N PHE A 38 13.29 17.50 0.67
CA PHE A 38 13.53 17.67 -0.76
C PHE A 38 13.87 19.12 -1.07
N SER A 39 14.88 19.35 -1.88
CA SER A 39 15.27 20.68 -2.34
C SER A 39 14.18 21.33 -3.19
N GLN A 40 14.21 22.64 -3.32
CA GLN A 40 13.27 23.36 -4.18
C GLN A 40 13.32 22.87 -5.65
N THR A 41 14.48 22.42 -6.11
CA THR A 41 14.65 21.86 -7.47
C THR A 41 13.92 20.53 -7.59
N GLU A 42 14.09 19.60 -6.63
CA GLU A 42 13.36 18.33 -6.62
C GLU A 42 11.83 18.55 -6.52
N VAL A 43 11.40 19.51 -5.70
CA VAL A 43 9.97 19.86 -5.61
C VAL A 43 9.43 20.37 -6.95
N ALA A 44 10.18 21.23 -7.64
CA ALA A 44 9.79 21.73 -8.97
C ALA A 44 9.68 20.57 -9.99
N GLU A 45 10.60 19.61 -9.94
CA GLU A 45 10.58 18.40 -10.75
C GLU A 45 9.34 17.54 -10.46
N PHE A 46 9.02 17.27 -9.17
CA PHE A 46 7.82 16.52 -8.78
C PHE A 46 6.52 17.17 -9.24
N LEU A 47 6.50 18.49 -9.28
CA LEU A 47 5.34 19.28 -9.69
C LEU A 47 5.26 19.52 -11.20
N GLY A 48 6.32 19.18 -11.94
CA GLY A 48 6.42 19.45 -13.39
C GLY A 48 6.42 20.95 -13.73
N ILE A 49 7.00 21.81 -12.87
CA ILE A 49 7.01 23.26 -13.02
C ILE A 49 8.43 23.83 -12.85
N ASP A 50 8.61 25.08 -13.27
CA ASP A 50 9.88 25.79 -13.10
C ASP A 50 10.06 26.33 -11.66
N THR A 51 11.29 26.34 -11.16
CA THR A 51 11.64 26.85 -9.82
C THR A 51 11.33 28.34 -9.65
N THR A 52 11.38 29.13 -10.73
CA THR A 52 10.99 30.55 -10.74
C THR A 52 9.49 30.70 -10.49
N TYR A 53 8.70 29.80 -11.06
CA TYR A 53 7.25 29.78 -10.82
C TYR A 53 6.94 29.44 -9.37
N LEU A 54 7.63 28.45 -8.76
CA LEU A 54 7.51 28.16 -7.32
C LEU A 54 7.81 29.37 -6.46
N THR A 55 8.91 30.07 -6.77
CA THR A 55 9.29 31.29 -6.04
C THR A 55 8.25 32.40 -6.13
N ARG A 56 7.59 32.52 -7.27
CA ARG A 56 6.48 33.49 -7.45
C ARG A 56 5.28 33.10 -6.62
N ILE A 57 4.85 31.84 -6.68
CA ILE A 57 3.71 31.33 -5.89
C ILE A 57 3.96 31.53 -4.39
N ALA A 58 5.17 31.27 -3.91
CA ALA A 58 5.56 31.47 -2.52
C ALA A 58 5.40 32.92 -2.02
N LYS A 59 5.36 33.89 -2.93
CA LYS A 59 5.12 35.30 -2.57
C LYS A 59 3.63 35.67 -2.61
N ASP A 60 2.88 35.01 -3.48
CA ASP A 60 1.49 35.33 -3.75
C ASP A 60 0.51 34.60 -2.82
N GLU A 61 0.89 33.44 -2.27
CA GLU A 61 0.02 32.57 -1.46
C GLU A 61 0.38 32.65 0.02
N PRO A 62 -0.52 33.12 0.88
CA PRO A 62 -0.23 33.33 2.31
C PRO A 62 0.12 32.05 3.08
N TYR A 63 -0.44 30.92 2.64
CA TYR A 63 -0.27 29.61 3.27
C TYR A 63 0.78 28.72 2.57
N TYR A 64 1.62 29.34 1.71
CA TYR A 64 2.72 28.61 1.12
C TYR A 64 3.74 28.18 2.18
N PRO A 65 4.12 26.90 2.27
CA PRO A 65 5.06 26.42 3.26
C PRO A 65 6.42 27.13 3.17
N GLU A 66 6.95 27.55 4.30
CA GLU A 66 8.24 28.27 4.33
C GLU A 66 9.42 27.36 3.98
N GLY A 67 9.30 26.05 4.23
CA GLY A 67 10.41 25.11 4.14
C GLY A 67 11.46 25.36 5.22
N GLU A 68 12.41 24.47 5.31
CA GLU A 68 13.55 24.58 6.20
C GLU A 68 14.77 25.09 5.42
N LYS A 69 15.46 26.10 5.97
CA LYS A 69 16.70 26.59 5.37
C LYS A 69 17.89 25.75 5.84
N VAL A 70 18.55 25.09 4.89
CA VAL A 70 19.80 24.37 5.11
C VAL A 70 20.89 25.11 4.32
N GLY A 71 21.63 25.98 5.00
CA GLY A 71 22.59 26.86 4.36
C GLY A 71 21.92 27.93 3.47
N ARG A 72 22.15 27.87 2.14
CA ARG A 72 21.53 28.78 1.15
C ARG A 72 20.29 28.21 0.48
N GLU A 73 20.02 26.93 0.67
CA GLU A 73 18.93 26.24 0.02
C GLU A 73 17.73 26.04 0.96
N ARG A 74 16.54 26.00 0.39
CA ARG A 74 15.31 25.58 1.08
C ARG A 74 15.02 24.13 0.79
N SER A 75 14.60 23.40 1.80
CA SER A 75 14.13 22.03 1.69
C SER A 75 12.72 21.89 2.26
N PHE A 76 11.95 20.99 1.67
CA PHE A 76 10.54 20.77 1.99
C PHE A 76 10.30 19.33 2.44
N SER A 77 9.47 19.15 3.45
CA SER A 77 8.96 17.84 3.85
C SER A 77 7.90 17.32 2.88
N PRO A 78 7.58 16.01 2.88
CA PRO A 78 6.46 15.48 2.11
C PRO A 78 5.14 16.23 2.35
N SER A 79 4.84 16.58 3.59
CA SER A 79 3.62 17.34 3.94
C SER A 79 3.60 18.71 3.28
N GLU A 80 4.72 19.43 3.32
CA GLU A 80 4.85 20.73 2.67
C GLU A 80 4.69 20.64 1.15
N ILE A 81 5.21 19.56 0.52
CA ILE A 81 5.04 19.32 -0.92
C ILE A 81 3.59 19.08 -1.28
N ILE A 82 2.87 18.26 -0.51
CA ILE A 82 1.46 17.97 -0.74
C ILE A 82 0.61 19.23 -0.52
N THR A 83 0.94 20.08 0.46
CA THR A 83 0.30 21.39 0.63
C THR A 83 0.52 22.29 -0.58
N ILE A 84 1.75 22.34 -1.12
CA ILE A 84 2.05 23.12 -2.35
C ILE A 84 1.22 22.60 -3.53
N ARG A 85 1.03 21.29 -3.66
CA ARG A 85 0.14 20.70 -4.66
C ARG A 85 -1.30 21.18 -4.50
N GLY A 86 -1.82 21.19 -3.28
CA GLY A 86 -3.16 21.69 -2.94
C GLY A 86 -3.34 23.15 -3.32
N ILE A 87 -2.36 23.98 -2.99
CA ILE A 87 -2.34 25.40 -3.37
C ILE A 87 -2.40 25.54 -4.90
N LEU A 88 -1.56 24.83 -5.62
CA LEU A 88 -1.49 24.90 -7.08
C LEU A 88 -2.77 24.38 -7.74
N ALA A 89 -3.32 23.26 -7.29
CA ALA A 89 -4.50 22.64 -7.84
C ALA A 89 -5.77 23.49 -7.65
N SER A 90 -5.85 24.25 -6.55
CA SER A 90 -7.00 25.07 -6.21
C SER A 90 -6.98 26.46 -6.85
N ARG A 91 -5.91 26.87 -7.53
CA ARG A 91 -5.84 28.19 -8.19
C ARG A 91 -6.81 28.27 -9.37
N PRO A 92 -7.44 29.44 -9.59
CA PRO A 92 -8.25 29.65 -10.78
C PRO A 92 -7.48 29.37 -12.08
N GLY A 93 -8.03 28.52 -12.95
CA GLY A 93 -7.37 28.09 -14.18
C GLY A 93 -6.23 27.08 -13.98
N ALA A 94 -6.13 26.48 -12.78
CA ALA A 94 -5.18 25.42 -12.51
C ALA A 94 -5.44 24.21 -13.41
N ARG A 95 -4.34 23.53 -13.75
CA ARG A 95 -4.41 22.23 -14.42
C ARG A 95 -4.70 21.14 -13.39
N ARG A 96 -5.42 20.10 -13.83
CA ARG A 96 -5.72 18.93 -12.98
C ARG A 96 -4.47 18.15 -12.56
N ASP A 97 -3.38 18.33 -13.25
CA ASP A 97 -2.09 17.63 -13.08
C ASP A 97 -1.30 17.98 -11.78
N HIS A 98 -1.85 18.80 -10.87
CA HIS A 98 -1.24 19.05 -9.55
C HIS A 98 -1.76 18.14 -8.45
N LEU A 99 -3.05 17.74 -8.50
CA LEU A 99 -3.68 16.72 -7.66
C LEU A 99 -4.56 15.84 -8.55
N TYR A 100 -4.22 14.55 -8.61
CA TYR A 100 -4.95 13.57 -9.44
C TYR A 100 -6.04 12.85 -8.64
N TRP A 101 -6.70 13.58 -7.75
CA TRP A 101 -7.78 13.04 -6.94
C TRP A 101 -8.95 12.60 -7.81
N ARG A 102 -9.45 11.40 -7.55
CA ARG A 102 -10.70 10.95 -8.15
C ARG A 102 -11.84 11.88 -7.74
N GLN A 103 -12.80 12.03 -8.62
CA GLN A 103 -14.00 12.80 -8.39
C GLN A 103 -15.15 11.87 -8.02
N GLU A 104 -16.29 12.45 -7.58
CA GLU A 104 -17.51 11.68 -7.36
C GLU A 104 -17.88 10.88 -8.61
N GLY A 105 -18.11 9.56 -8.44
CA GLY A 105 -18.38 8.64 -9.53
C GLY A 105 -17.13 8.02 -10.21
N ASP A 106 -15.93 8.53 -9.96
CA ASP A 106 -14.72 7.87 -10.42
C ASP A 106 -14.44 6.61 -9.57
N PRO A 107 -14.04 5.48 -10.18
CA PRO A 107 -13.78 4.26 -9.45
C PRO A 107 -12.50 4.37 -8.59
N LEU A 108 -12.55 3.82 -7.38
CA LEU A 108 -11.37 3.56 -6.56
C LEU A 108 -10.52 2.48 -7.24
N LYS A 109 -9.20 2.71 -7.32
CA LYS A 109 -8.27 1.77 -7.95
C LYS A 109 -7.54 0.93 -6.92
N VAL A 110 -7.44 -0.39 -7.18
CA VAL A 110 -6.76 -1.34 -6.30
C VAL A 110 -5.59 -1.97 -7.05
N ILE A 111 -4.39 -1.85 -6.49
CA ILE A 111 -3.16 -2.40 -7.06
C ILE A 111 -2.53 -3.36 -6.05
N THR A 112 -2.39 -4.62 -6.44
CA THR A 112 -1.86 -5.66 -5.56
C THR A 112 -0.42 -6.01 -5.94
N PHE A 113 0.46 -6.03 -4.94
CA PHE A 113 1.83 -6.51 -5.04
C PHE A 113 1.88 -7.93 -4.49
N GLY A 114 2.08 -8.91 -5.38
CA GLY A 114 2.11 -10.33 -5.04
C GLY A 114 3.37 -11.02 -5.52
N ALA A 115 3.87 -11.99 -4.76
CA ALA A 115 4.95 -12.88 -5.17
C ALA A 115 4.90 -14.14 -4.31
N GLN A 116 5.22 -15.30 -4.88
CA GLN A 116 5.29 -16.55 -4.13
C GLN A 116 6.57 -16.64 -3.31
N LYS A 117 7.64 -15.98 -3.74
CA LYS A 117 8.95 -16.03 -3.09
C LYS A 117 9.15 -14.86 -2.14
N GLY A 118 9.65 -15.13 -0.94
CA GLY A 118 10.15 -14.11 -0.03
C GLY A 118 11.44 -13.45 -0.55
N GLY A 119 11.70 -12.22 -0.14
CA GLY A 119 12.95 -11.52 -0.48
C GLY A 119 13.04 -10.99 -1.93
N THR A 120 11.92 -10.90 -2.65
CA THR A 120 11.87 -10.28 -4.01
C THR A 120 11.78 -8.75 -3.96
N GLY A 121 11.77 -8.14 -2.78
CA GLY A 121 11.60 -6.69 -2.63
C GLY A 121 10.14 -6.21 -2.72
N LYS A 122 9.15 -7.10 -2.60
CA LYS A 122 7.72 -6.82 -2.74
C LYS A 122 7.26 -5.66 -1.85
N SER A 123 7.39 -5.76 -0.54
CA SER A 123 6.94 -4.74 0.42
C SER A 123 7.66 -3.40 0.24
N LEU A 124 8.96 -3.43 -0.06
CA LEU A 124 9.73 -2.24 -0.39
C LEU A 124 9.20 -1.57 -1.67
N THR A 125 8.92 -2.37 -2.70
CA THR A 125 8.38 -1.87 -3.97
C THR A 125 7.00 -1.25 -3.77
N ALA A 126 6.11 -1.92 -3.04
CA ALA A 126 4.78 -1.41 -2.71
C ALA A 126 4.86 -0.08 -1.94
N ALA A 127 5.74 0.00 -0.94
CA ALA A 127 5.94 1.21 -0.16
C ALA A 127 6.47 2.38 -1.00
N HIS A 128 7.52 2.16 -1.80
CA HIS A 128 8.06 3.20 -2.69
C HIS A 128 7.07 3.62 -3.77
N PHE A 129 6.30 2.69 -4.31
CA PHE A 129 5.25 2.99 -5.28
C PHE A 129 4.18 3.91 -4.68
N ALA A 130 3.72 3.62 -3.47
CA ALA A 130 2.76 4.47 -2.77
C ALA A 130 3.33 5.88 -2.48
N GLN A 131 4.58 5.96 -2.01
CA GLN A 131 5.26 7.23 -1.79
C GLN A 131 5.43 8.03 -3.09
N TYR A 132 5.76 7.35 -4.19
CA TYR A 132 5.88 7.96 -5.51
C TYR A 132 4.53 8.53 -5.98
N LEU A 133 3.45 7.75 -5.89
CA LEU A 133 2.11 8.21 -6.27
C LEU A 133 1.66 9.42 -5.45
N SER A 134 1.94 9.43 -4.14
CA SER A 134 1.65 10.58 -3.28
C SER A 134 2.46 11.81 -3.70
N LEU A 135 3.78 11.71 -3.84
CA LEU A 135 4.63 12.87 -4.14
C LEU A 135 4.47 13.40 -5.56
N PHE A 136 4.43 12.52 -6.58
CA PHE A 136 4.41 12.93 -8.00
C PHE A 136 3.01 13.24 -8.54
N TYR A 137 1.98 12.64 -7.96
CA TYR A 137 0.60 12.82 -8.42
C TYR A 137 -0.32 13.43 -7.37
N GLY A 138 0.14 13.53 -6.12
CA GLY A 138 -0.67 14.04 -5.02
C GLY A 138 -1.86 13.17 -4.68
N LEU A 139 -1.82 11.88 -4.99
CA LEU A 139 -2.89 10.93 -4.75
C LEU A 139 -3.04 10.61 -3.26
N ARG A 140 -4.26 10.36 -2.83
CA ARG A 140 -4.60 9.82 -1.50
C ARG A 140 -4.51 8.30 -1.57
N ILE A 141 -3.63 7.70 -0.76
CA ILE A 141 -3.26 6.30 -0.87
C ILE A 141 -3.68 5.51 0.36
N GLY A 142 -4.36 4.41 0.16
CA GLY A 142 -4.53 3.37 1.19
C GLY A 142 -3.49 2.28 1.04
N ILE A 143 -2.77 1.97 2.11
CA ILE A 143 -1.89 0.80 2.17
C ILE A 143 -2.59 -0.29 2.96
N ILE A 144 -2.73 -1.47 2.37
CA ILE A 144 -3.14 -2.69 3.07
C ILE A 144 -1.93 -3.61 3.15
N ASP A 145 -1.39 -3.78 4.35
CA ASP A 145 -0.33 -4.76 4.60
C ASP A 145 -0.97 -6.10 4.96
N ALA A 146 -1.03 -6.99 3.97
CA ALA A 146 -1.62 -8.32 4.10
C ALA A 146 -0.57 -9.39 4.51
N ASP A 147 0.58 -8.97 5.04
CA ASP A 147 1.63 -9.87 5.52
C ASP A 147 1.63 -9.91 7.07
N PRO A 148 1.56 -11.09 7.71
CA PRO A 148 1.72 -11.23 9.16
C PRO A 148 3.03 -10.65 9.70
N GLN A 149 4.06 -10.49 8.85
CA GLN A 149 5.35 -9.90 9.23
C GLN A 149 5.29 -8.37 9.31
N ALA A 150 4.22 -7.74 8.85
CA ALA A 150 3.99 -6.29 8.90
C ALA A 150 5.14 -5.45 8.29
N THR A 151 5.79 -5.96 7.24
CA THR A 151 6.97 -5.31 6.65
C THR A 151 6.63 -3.97 5.99
N ALA A 152 5.55 -3.89 5.21
CA ALA A 152 5.10 -2.63 4.62
C ALA A 152 4.66 -1.63 5.70
N SER A 153 4.05 -2.11 6.77
CA SER A 153 3.63 -1.29 7.91
C SER A 153 4.81 -0.56 8.56
N LEU A 154 5.99 -1.16 8.60
CA LEU A 154 7.19 -0.51 9.15
C LEU A 154 7.59 0.77 8.40
N TYR A 155 7.19 0.95 7.14
CA TYR A 155 7.47 2.17 6.37
C TYR A 155 6.47 3.30 6.64
N PHE A 156 5.25 2.96 7.08
CA PHE A 156 4.13 3.92 7.18
C PHE A 156 3.56 4.09 8.59
N ALA A 157 3.67 3.09 9.45
CA ALA A 157 3.10 3.17 10.80
C ALA A 157 3.67 4.34 11.59
N ASP A 158 2.81 5.02 12.34
CA ASP A 158 3.26 5.96 13.37
C ASP A 158 4.07 5.23 14.44
N ALA A 159 4.95 5.96 15.11
CA ALA A 159 5.78 5.43 16.20
C ALA A 159 4.95 4.84 17.34
N ASP A 160 3.75 5.39 17.56
CA ASP A 160 2.85 4.99 18.64
C ASP A 160 1.91 3.83 18.26
N LEU A 161 1.91 3.39 16.99
CA LEU A 161 1.07 2.27 16.55
C LEU A 161 1.66 0.93 17.01
N PRO A 162 0.96 0.17 17.86
CA PRO A 162 1.47 -1.10 18.38
C PRO A 162 1.28 -2.24 17.34
N LEU A 163 2.13 -2.26 16.30
CA LEU A 163 2.01 -3.17 15.14
C LEU A 163 1.85 -4.65 15.48
N PHE A 164 2.41 -5.11 16.60
CA PHE A 164 2.39 -6.53 16.97
C PHE A 164 1.51 -6.83 18.18
N ALA A 165 0.67 -5.87 18.59
CA ALA A 165 -0.29 -6.11 19.66
C ALA A 165 -1.47 -6.94 19.12
N PRO A 166 -2.00 -7.89 19.92
CA PRO A 166 -3.10 -8.76 19.49
C PRO A 166 -4.41 -8.02 19.20
N ASP A 167 -4.58 -6.83 19.76
CA ASP A 167 -5.74 -5.97 19.63
C ASP A 167 -5.61 -4.90 18.55
N THR A 168 -4.49 -4.88 17.82
CA THR A 168 -4.34 -3.99 16.66
C THR A 168 -5.16 -4.56 15.48
N PRO A 169 -6.20 -3.84 15.01
CA PRO A 169 -6.97 -4.27 13.86
C PRO A 169 -6.11 -4.36 12.60
N THR A 170 -6.33 -5.42 11.84
CA THR A 170 -5.62 -5.76 10.60
C THR A 170 -6.60 -5.94 9.45
N LEU A 171 -6.12 -6.48 8.33
CA LEU A 171 -6.96 -6.88 7.21
C LEU A 171 -8.04 -7.91 7.61
N ALA A 172 -7.79 -8.76 8.61
CA ALA A 172 -8.78 -9.74 9.06
C ALA A 172 -10.04 -9.07 9.61
N GLU A 173 -9.86 -8.03 10.43
CA GLU A 173 -10.97 -7.23 10.95
C GLU A 173 -11.67 -6.43 9.84
N PHE A 174 -10.92 -5.88 8.89
CA PHE A 174 -11.50 -5.16 7.76
C PHE A 174 -12.37 -6.06 6.88
N MET A 175 -11.99 -7.31 6.71
CA MET A 175 -12.77 -8.32 5.97
C MET A 175 -13.89 -8.96 6.80
N GLY A 176 -13.96 -8.74 8.10
CA GLY A 176 -14.92 -9.40 8.99
C GLY A 176 -14.64 -10.89 9.21
N VAL A 177 -13.37 -11.31 9.12
CA VAL A 177 -12.90 -12.69 9.29
C VAL A 177 -11.96 -12.85 10.49
N ASP A 178 -12.07 -11.96 11.44
CA ASP A 178 -11.22 -11.90 12.64
C ASP A 178 -11.55 -12.99 13.70
N ASP A 179 -12.73 -13.62 13.65
CA ASP A 179 -13.12 -14.71 14.55
C ASP A 179 -13.17 -16.07 13.82
N PRO A 180 -12.18 -16.96 14.02
CA PRO A 180 -12.20 -18.31 13.44
C PRO A 180 -13.36 -19.19 13.92
N GLY A 181 -14.01 -18.84 15.03
CA GLY A 181 -15.19 -19.53 15.56
C GLY A 181 -16.51 -19.11 14.91
N ALA A 182 -16.54 -17.95 14.24
CA ALA A 182 -17.74 -17.40 13.64
C ALA A 182 -18.29 -18.28 12.51
N SER A 183 -19.62 -18.33 12.40
CA SER A 183 -20.32 -19.04 11.32
C SER A 183 -20.59 -18.17 10.10
N GLU A 184 -20.42 -16.86 10.22
CA GLU A 184 -20.70 -15.84 9.21
C GLU A 184 -19.64 -14.75 9.29
N LEU A 185 -19.58 -13.89 8.26
CA LEU A 185 -18.73 -12.71 8.29
C LEU A 185 -19.23 -11.71 9.34
N THR A 186 -18.33 -11.11 10.10
CA THR A 186 -18.65 -9.97 10.95
C THR A 186 -19.00 -8.77 10.09
N GLN A 187 -20.26 -8.36 10.08
CA GLN A 187 -20.72 -7.22 9.33
C GLN A 187 -20.30 -5.92 10.02
N ARG A 188 -19.71 -4.99 9.26
CA ARG A 188 -19.30 -3.67 9.72
C ARG A 188 -19.88 -2.58 8.81
N SER A 189 -20.31 -1.50 9.41
CA SER A 189 -20.72 -0.30 8.67
C SER A 189 -19.50 0.36 8.00
N SER A 190 -19.73 1.22 7.02
CA SER A 190 -18.67 1.96 6.35
C SER A 190 -17.84 2.82 7.32
N SER A 191 -18.45 3.38 8.38
CA SER A 191 -17.74 4.13 9.43
C SER A 191 -16.87 3.21 10.30
N GLU A 192 -17.33 2.02 10.67
CA GLU A 192 -16.52 1.05 11.42
C GLU A 192 -15.36 0.53 10.59
N LEU A 193 -15.55 0.35 9.27
CA LEU A 193 -14.46 0.01 8.35
C LEU A 193 -13.47 1.17 8.23
N ASP A 194 -13.93 2.43 8.27
CA ASP A 194 -13.06 3.60 8.21
C ASP A 194 -12.17 3.74 9.45
N GLU A 195 -12.65 3.34 10.63
CA GLU A 195 -11.87 3.34 11.88
C GLU A 195 -10.69 2.36 11.87
N ILE A 196 -10.69 1.35 10.99
CA ILE A 196 -9.58 0.39 10.83
C ILE A 196 -8.40 1.06 10.10
N TRP A 197 -8.66 2.00 9.21
CA TRP A 197 -7.64 2.78 8.55
C TRP A 197 -6.91 3.71 9.53
N ARG A 198 -5.61 3.54 9.65
CA ARG A 198 -4.75 4.36 10.51
C ARG A 198 -4.14 5.52 9.73
N ALA A 199 -4.10 6.69 10.35
CA ALA A 199 -3.29 7.79 9.84
C ALA A 199 -1.80 7.42 9.85
N THR A 200 -1.04 7.99 8.95
CA THR A 200 0.41 7.80 8.88
C THR A 200 1.14 9.15 8.92
N PRO A 201 2.43 9.19 9.26
CA PRO A 201 3.24 10.41 9.14
C PRO A 201 3.40 10.89 7.70
N TRP A 202 3.04 10.04 6.70
CA TRP A 202 3.09 10.41 5.29
C TRP A 202 1.76 11.04 4.85
N PRO A 203 1.75 12.27 4.35
CA PRO A 203 0.52 13.02 4.07
C PRO A 203 -0.32 12.33 2.97
N GLY A 204 -1.63 12.25 3.22
CA GLY A 204 -2.57 11.60 2.30
C GLY A 204 -2.40 10.08 2.19
N VAL A 205 -1.61 9.46 3.08
CA VAL A 205 -1.46 8.00 3.14
C VAL A 205 -2.09 7.46 4.41
N ARG A 206 -2.95 6.45 4.28
CA ARG A 206 -3.58 5.71 5.37
C ARG A 206 -3.14 4.24 5.32
N LEU A 207 -3.14 3.56 6.45
CA LEU A 207 -2.63 2.21 6.61
C LEU A 207 -3.65 1.29 7.28
N ILE A 208 -3.92 0.12 6.69
CA ILE A 208 -4.38 -1.06 7.42
C ILE A 208 -3.13 -1.89 7.72
N PRO A 209 -2.72 -2.01 8.99
CA PRO A 209 -1.46 -2.62 9.33
C PRO A 209 -1.47 -4.15 9.16
N GLY A 210 -0.31 -4.71 8.87
CA GLY A 210 -0.05 -6.14 8.97
C GLY A 210 0.03 -6.60 10.43
N GLY A 211 -0.03 -7.90 10.65
CA GLY A 211 0.08 -8.46 11.99
C GLY A 211 -0.42 -9.91 12.08
N ALA A 212 -0.25 -10.50 13.25
CA ALA A 212 -0.54 -11.92 13.47
C ALA A 212 -2.02 -12.31 13.21
N ASN A 213 -2.95 -11.38 13.41
CA ASN A 213 -4.39 -11.63 13.20
C ASN A 213 -4.74 -11.97 11.75
N ILE A 214 -3.91 -11.62 10.78
CA ILE A 214 -4.08 -12.03 9.37
C ILE A 214 -4.14 -13.56 9.23
N GLN A 215 -3.37 -14.29 10.04
CA GLN A 215 -3.41 -15.77 10.04
C GLN A 215 -4.76 -16.30 10.56
N ASN A 216 -5.38 -15.62 11.52
CA ASN A 216 -6.72 -15.94 11.96
C ASN A 216 -7.73 -15.77 10.83
N GLY A 217 -7.56 -14.75 9.99
CA GLY A 217 -8.37 -14.53 8.79
C GLY A 217 -8.31 -15.70 7.80
N ASP A 218 -7.12 -16.26 7.51
CA ASP A 218 -6.99 -17.46 6.67
C ASP A 218 -7.74 -18.67 7.28
N ILE A 219 -7.62 -18.87 8.59
CA ILE A 219 -8.33 -19.95 9.30
C ILE A 219 -9.85 -19.74 9.22
N SER A 220 -10.32 -18.51 9.44
CA SER A 220 -11.74 -18.16 9.37
C SER A 220 -12.30 -18.40 7.97
N LEU A 221 -11.62 -17.93 6.92
CA LEU A 221 -12.00 -18.14 5.52
C LEU A 221 -12.07 -19.64 5.18
N PHE A 222 -11.09 -20.44 5.67
CA PHE A 222 -11.12 -21.88 5.49
C PHE A 222 -12.38 -22.52 6.12
N PHE A 223 -12.71 -22.21 7.37
CA PHE A 223 -13.91 -22.76 8.01
C PHE A 223 -15.20 -22.27 7.37
N LEU A 224 -15.26 -21.02 6.95
CA LEU A 224 -16.41 -20.48 6.20
C LEU A 224 -16.58 -21.20 4.85
N SER A 225 -15.49 -21.51 4.15
CA SER A 225 -15.55 -22.26 2.89
C SER A 225 -16.16 -23.66 3.04
N GLN A 226 -15.87 -24.33 4.16
CA GLN A 226 -16.41 -25.66 4.44
C GLN A 226 -17.92 -25.65 4.77
N ARG A 227 -18.43 -24.54 5.29
CA ARG A 227 -19.84 -24.38 5.63
C ARG A 227 -20.72 -24.02 4.42
N GLY A 228 -20.12 -23.42 3.40
CA GLY A 228 -20.82 -22.93 2.20
C GLY A 228 -21.63 -21.65 2.47
N GLY A 229 -22.11 -21.04 1.40
CA GLY A 229 -22.95 -19.85 1.47
C GLY A 229 -22.23 -18.50 1.52
N VAL A 230 -20.91 -18.49 1.79
CA VAL A 230 -20.07 -17.27 1.75
C VAL A 230 -19.07 -17.39 0.61
N PRO A 231 -19.01 -16.42 -0.32
CA PRO A 231 -18.02 -16.38 -1.39
C PRO A 231 -16.66 -15.94 -0.82
N VAL A 232 -15.97 -16.86 -0.14
CA VAL A 232 -14.76 -16.62 0.67
C VAL A 232 -13.57 -16.01 -0.07
N TYR A 233 -13.57 -16.00 -1.39
CA TYR A 233 -12.49 -15.47 -2.23
C TYR A 233 -12.66 -14.00 -2.64
N ARG A 234 -13.88 -13.40 -2.46
CA ARG A 234 -14.16 -12.00 -2.83
C ARG A 234 -14.47 -11.08 -1.64
N VAL A 235 -14.30 -11.57 -0.43
CA VAL A 235 -14.65 -10.85 0.82
C VAL A 235 -13.94 -9.49 0.92
N LEU A 236 -12.67 -9.42 0.53
CA LEU A 236 -11.92 -8.16 0.53
C LEU A 236 -12.48 -7.17 -0.51
N ARG A 237 -12.80 -7.63 -1.70
CA ARG A 237 -13.40 -6.78 -2.74
C ARG A 237 -14.72 -6.17 -2.25
N ASP A 238 -15.55 -6.99 -1.62
CA ASP A 238 -16.84 -6.55 -1.08
C ASP A 238 -16.67 -5.59 0.11
N ALA A 239 -15.69 -5.83 0.98
CA ALA A 239 -15.34 -4.92 2.08
C ALA A 239 -14.82 -3.57 1.60
N ILE A 240 -13.96 -3.54 0.57
CA ILE A 240 -13.48 -2.31 -0.06
C ILE A 240 -14.66 -1.53 -0.67
N ALA A 241 -15.56 -2.22 -1.38
CA ALA A 241 -16.73 -1.59 -1.98
C ALA A 241 -17.69 -1.02 -0.92
N ALA A 242 -17.91 -1.74 0.19
CA ALA A 242 -18.73 -1.30 1.30
C ALA A 242 -18.13 -0.07 2.01
N TRP A 243 -16.80 -0.05 2.19
CA TRP A 243 -16.10 1.11 2.72
C TRP A 243 -16.20 2.31 1.78
N ASP A 244 -15.91 2.11 0.48
CA ASP A 244 -15.90 3.18 -0.52
C ASP A 244 -17.26 3.83 -0.72
N ALA A 245 -18.34 3.06 -0.63
CA ALA A 245 -19.70 3.59 -0.74
C ALA A 245 -20.04 4.69 0.27
N GLY A 246 -19.44 4.64 1.47
CA GLY A 246 -19.60 5.68 2.51
C GLY A 246 -18.53 6.78 2.49
N ASN A 247 -17.38 6.49 1.83
CA ASN A 247 -16.19 7.34 1.83
C ASN A 247 -15.83 7.84 0.40
N ALA A 248 -16.80 7.91 -0.51
CA ALA A 248 -16.64 8.49 -1.83
C ALA A 248 -16.22 9.97 -1.73
N PRO A 249 -15.38 10.48 -2.65
CA PRO A 249 -14.91 11.87 -2.62
C PRO A 249 -16.07 12.84 -2.84
N LYS A 250 -16.09 13.91 -2.05
CA LYS A 250 -17.11 14.99 -2.13
C LYS A 250 -16.46 16.33 -2.41
N THR A 251 -15.22 16.52 -1.93
CA THR A 251 -14.49 17.79 -2.04
C THR A 251 -13.91 17.96 -3.44
N THR A 252 -14.25 19.08 -4.07
CA THR A 252 -13.68 19.51 -5.36
C THR A 252 -12.46 20.41 -5.14
N MET A 253 -11.68 20.67 -6.21
CA MET A 253 -10.53 21.59 -6.12
C MET A 253 -10.95 23.03 -5.77
N ALA A 254 -12.16 23.44 -6.14
CA ALA A 254 -12.69 24.76 -5.79
C ALA A 254 -12.98 24.90 -4.29
N ASP A 255 -13.39 23.82 -3.64
CA ASP A 255 -13.72 23.81 -2.21
C ASP A 255 -12.49 23.97 -1.31
N LEU A 256 -11.28 23.81 -1.86
CA LEU A 256 -10.03 24.00 -1.12
C LEU A 256 -9.72 25.49 -0.86
N ARG A 257 -10.54 26.41 -1.38
CA ARG A 257 -10.44 27.84 -1.12
C ARG A 257 -11.60 28.33 -0.25
N ASP A 258 -11.34 29.37 0.55
CA ASP A 258 -12.35 30.05 1.34
C ASP A 258 -13.18 31.05 0.48
N GLN A 259 -14.09 31.77 1.13
CA GLN A 259 -14.95 32.75 0.46
C GLN A 259 -14.19 33.95 -0.09
N ASP A 260 -13.01 34.25 0.47
CA ASP A 260 -12.13 35.35 0.04
C ASP A 260 -11.19 34.89 -1.10
N GLY A 261 -11.30 33.64 -1.50
CA GLY A 261 -10.51 33.02 -2.56
C GLY A 261 -9.10 32.64 -2.12
N ALA A 262 -8.77 32.62 -0.81
CA ALA A 262 -7.51 32.13 -0.28
C ALA A 262 -7.54 30.61 -0.08
N PHE A 263 -6.39 29.96 -0.23
CA PHE A 263 -6.25 28.53 0.08
C PHE A 263 -6.55 28.29 1.55
N SER A 264 -7.34 27.25 1.85
CA SER A 264 -7.70 26.88 3.22
C SER A 264 -7.01 25.60 3.65
N PRO A 265 -5.96 25.66 4.49
CA PRO A 265 -5.29 24.47 5.01
C PRO A 265 -6.25 23.50 5.70
N ALA A 266 -7.19 23.99 6.51
CA ALA A 266 -8.12 23.13 7.24
C ALA A 266 -9.06 22.34 6.29
N ARG A 267 -9.52 22.95 5.20
CA ARG A 267 -10.33 22.23 4.19
C ARG A 267 -9.48 21.22 3.44
N PHE A 268 -8.25 21.59 3.14
CA PHE A 268 -7.30 20.70 2.46
C PHE A 268 -6.96 19.49 3.32
N ASP A 269 -6.66 19.68 4.60
CA ASP A 269 -6.37 18.58 5.53
C ASP A 269 -7.58 17.65 5.68
N SER A 270 -8.80 18.21 5.76
CA SER A 270 -10.02 17.41 5.77
C SER A 270 -10.19 16.61 4.47
N ALA A 271 -9.93 17.22 3.32
CA ALA A 271 -10.06 16.56 2.00
C ALA A 271 -9.00 15.46 1.79
N LEU A 272 -7.81 15.60 2.37
CA LEU A 272 -6.77 14.57 2.33
C LEU A 272 -7.17 13.26 3.00
N THR A 273 -8.07 13.31 3.98
CA THR A 273 -8.52 12.16 4.75
C THR A 273 -9.94 11.69 4.39
N GLU A 274 -10.67 12.44 3.57
CA GLU A 274 -12.04 12.18 3.19
C GLU A 274 -12.22 10.88 2.41
N SER A 275 -11.27 10.56 1.53
CA SER A 275 -11.36 9.44 0.62
C SER A 275 -9.97 8.91 0.24
N LEU A 276 -9.92 7.82 -0.51
CA LEU A 276 -8.71 7.29 -1.14
C LEU A 276 -8.88 7.27 -2.66
N ASP A 277 -7.80 7.50 -3.39
CA ASP A 277 -7.78 7.45 -4.85
C ASP A 277 -7.24 6.10 -5.35
N VAL A 278 -6.31 5.52 -4.59
CA VAL A 278 -5.69 4.22 -4.89
C VAL A 278 -5.49 3.44 -3.59
N ILE A 279 -5.79 2.15 -3.62
CA ILE A 279 -5.37 1.19 -2.59
C ILE A 279 -4.22 0.36 -3.13
N VAL A 280 -3.15 0.25 -2.35
CA VAL A 280 -1.99 -0.60 -2.60
C VAL A 280 -2.00 -1.74 -1.59
N ILE A 281 -2.07 -2.99 -2.06
CA ILE A 281 -2.07 -4.18 -1.22
C ILE A 281 -0.70 -4.85 -1.30
N ASP A 282 0.01 -4.96 -0.17
CA ASP A 282 1.23 -5.76 -0.04
C ASP A 282 0.90 -7.14 0.52
N GLN A 283 1.06 -8.20 -0.29
CA GLN A 283 0.68 -9.56 0.08
C GLN A 283 1.82 -10.34 0.73
N GLN A 284 1.48 -11.34 1.53
CA GLN A 284 2.45 -12.34 1.99
C GLN A 284 2.93 -13.24 0.83
N PRO A 285 4.13 -13.84 0.92
CA PRO A 285 4.69 -14.73 -0.11
C PRO A 285 4.13 -16.16 0.01
N SER A 286 2.83 -16.33 -0.14
CA SER A 286 2.14 -17.63 -0.06
C SER A 286 0.86 -17.57 -0.89
N LEU A 287 0.30 -18.74 -1.22
CA LEU A 287 -0.98 -18.80 -1.94
C LEU A 287 -2.05 -19.30 -0.96
N THR A 288 -2.64 -18.38 -0.22
CA THR A 288 -3.71 -18.62 0.77
C THR A 288 -5.01 -17.97 0.32
N LEU A 289 -6.12 -18.23 1.06
CA LEU A 289 -7.40 -17.56 0.79
C LEU A 289 -7.31 -16.03 0.99
N MET A 290 -6.53 -15.57 1.96
CA MET A 290 -6.26 -14.13 2.13
C MET A 290 -5.55 -13.55 0.91
N GLN A 291 -4.57 -14.26 0.36
CA GLN A 291 -3.86 -13.80 -0.85
C GLN A 291 -4.77 -13.82 -2.08
N LEU A 292 -5.61 -14.84 -2.26
CA LEU A 292 -6.60 -14.88 -3.33
C LEU A 292 -7.56 -13.69 -3.25
N ASN A 293 -8.00 -13.31 -2.05
CA ASN A 293 -8.83 -12.12 -1.84
C ASN A 293 -8.15 -10.84 -2.35
N GLY A 294 -6.86 -10.66 -2.06
CA GLY A 294 -6.11 -9.51 -2.56
C GLY A 294 -5.91 -9.51 -4.08
N LEU A 295 -5.79 -10.67 -4.71
CA LEU A 295 -5.72 -10.79 -6.17
C LEU A 295 -7.07 -10.48 -6.83
N ILE A 296 -8.18 -10.98 -6.25
CA ILE A 296 -9.54 -10.78 -6.80
C ILE A 296 -10.04 -9.35 -6.57
N ALA A 297 -9.57 -8.69 -5.50
CA ALA A 297 -9.88 -7.28 -5.26
C ALA A 297 -9.13 -6.33 -6.21
N ALA A 298 -8.04 -6.78 -6.84
CA ALA A 298 -7.15 -5.93 -7.62
C ALA A 298 -7.69 -5.58 -9.01
N ASP A 299 -7.57 -4.31 -9.40
CA ASP A 299 -7.63 -3.89 -10.81
C ASP A 299 -6.34 -4.28 -11.53
N SER A 300 -5.19 -4.13 -10.86
CA SER A 300 -3.87 -4.43 -11.42
C SER A 300 -3.01 -5.21 -10.43
N VAL A 301 -2.19 -6.13 -10.96
CA VAL A 301 -1.24 -6.91 -10.16
C VAL A 301 0.18 -6.60 -10.61
N VAL A 302 1.04 -6.30 -9.66
CA VAL A 302 2.49 -6.15 -9.85
C VAL A 302 3.17 -7.34 -9.18
N ILE A 303 4.03 -8.04 -9.93
CA ILE A 303 4.78 -9.20 -9.42
C ILE A 303 6.27 -8.82 -9.39
N PRO A 304 6.81 -8.34 -8.25
CA PRO A 304 8.24 -8.11 -8.10
C PRO A 304 8.99 -9.43 -8.13
N GLN A 305 9.95 -9.56 -9.06
CA GLN A 305 10.62 -10.82 -9.34
C GLN A 305 12.11 -10.65 -9.55
N THR A 306 12.90 -11.47 -8.88
CA THR A 306 14.34 -11.58 -9.13
C THR A 306 14.59 -12.46 -10.37
N MET A 307 15.63 -12.13 -11.17
CA MET A 307 15.84 -12.74 -12.48
C MET A 307 16.76 -13.98 -12.45
N LYS A 308 16.93 -14.62 -11.31
CA LYS A 308 17.73 -15.85 -11.20
C LYS A 308 16.94 -17.04 -11.74
N GLY A 309 17.61 -18.02 -12.34
CA GLY A 309 16.95 -19.14 -13.04
C GLY A 309 15.92 -19.92 -12.20
N PHE A 310 16.23 -20.21 -10.93
CA PHE A 310 15.27 -20.86 -10.02
C PHE A 310 14.06 -19.96 -9.67
N ASP A 311 14.27 -18.65 -9.65
CA ASP A 311 13.23 -17.69 -9.31
C ASP A 311 12.20 -17.58 -10.45
N LEU A 312 12.64 -17.73 -11.70
CA LEU A 312 11.74 -17.79 -12.85
C LEU A 312 10.92 -19.09 -12.90
N ALA A 313 11.49 -20.21 -12.49
CA ALA A 313 10.72 -21.46 -12.34
C ALA A 313 9.63 -21.31 -11.26
N THR A 314 9.95 -20.63 -10.16
CA THR A 314 8.97 -20.30 -9.11
C THR A 314 7.88 -19.37 -9.62
N LEU A 315 8.23 -18.36 -10.43
CA LEU A 315 7.27 -17.45 -11.06
C LEU A 315 6.32 -18.22 -12.00
N ALA A 316 6.85 -19.12 -12.84
CA ALA A 316 6.04 -19.93 -13.74
C ALA A 316 5.02 -20.80 -12.98
N THR A 317 5.47 -21.44 -11.88
CA THR A 317 4.57 -22.20 -10.99
C THR A 317 3.52 -21.30 -10.34
N TYR A 318 3.91 -20.13 -9.86
CA TYR A 318 2.99 -19.17 -9.23
C TYR A 318 1.90 -18.70 -10.18
N ILE A 319 2.28 -18.30 -11.39
CA ILE A 319 1.32 -17.87 -12.43
C ILE A 319 0.40 -19.02 -12.82
N GLY A 320 0.94 -20.24 -13.00
CA GLY A 320 0.15 -21.44 -13.29
C GLY A 320 -0.90 -21.72 -12.21
N ASN A 321 -0.48 -21.73 -10.95
CA ASN A 321 -1.39 -21.96 -9.82
C ASN A 321 -2.47 -20.90 -9.73
N ILE A 322 -2.12 -19.61 -9.90
CA ILE A 322 -3.13 -18.53 -9.91
C ILE A 322 -4.14 -18.77 -11.05
N GLY A 323 -3.66 -19.10 -12.26
CA GLY A 323 -4.53 -19.39 -13.40
C GLY A 323 -5.54 -20.49 -13.08
N GLU A 324 -5.06 -21.63 -12.57
CA GLU A 324 -5.92 -22.77 -12.18
C GLU A 324 -6.96 -22.38 -11.12
N TYR A 325 -6.56 -21.61 -10.09
CA TYR A 325 -7.50 -21.14 -9.06
C TYR A 325 -8.55 -20.16 -9.61
N LEU A 326 -8.14 -19.25 -10.47
CA LEU A 326 -9.07 -18.28 -11.06
C LEU A 326 -10.05 -18.98 -12.00
N GLU A 327 -9.60 -19.93 -12.84
CA GLU A 327 -10.48 -20.75 -13.67
C GLU A 327 -11.49 -21.55 -12.83
N PHE A 328 -11.05 -22.12 -11.71
CA PHE A 328 -11.92 -22.80 -10.77
C PHE A 328 -13.00 -21.88 -10.20
N ILE A 329 -12.63 -20.68 -9.73
CA ILE A 329 -13.55 -19.70 -9.15
C ILE A 329 -14.55 -19.20 -10.20
N MET A 330 -14.09 -18.88 -11.41
CA MET A 330 -14.94 -18.45 -12.53
C MET A 330 -15.92 -19.53 -12.97
N GLY A 331 -15.62 -20.80 -12.71
CA GLY A 331 -16.57 -21.91 -12.90
C GLY A 331 -17.80 -21.84 -12.00
N PHE A 332 -17.71 -21.15 -10.84
CA PHE A 332 -18.83 -20.94 -9.92
C PHE A 332 -19.44 -19.55 -10.04
N GLU A 333 -18.66 -18.55 -10.42
CA GLU A 333 -19.07 -17.14 -10.54
C GLU A 333 -18.66 -16.59 -11.91
N ALA A 334 -19.44 -16.92 -12.94
CA ALA A 334 -19.17 -16.51 -14.33
C ALA A 334 -19.16 -14.99 -14.53
N ASP A 335 -19.82 -14.24 -13.66
CA ASP A 335 -19.91 -12.76 -13.73
C ASP A 335 -18.81 -12.04 -12.92
N LEU A 336 -17.86 -12.78 -12.34
CA LEU A 336 -16.78 -12.18 -11.56
C LEU A 336 -15.75 -11.56 -12.51
N GLU A 337 -15.73 -10.24 -12.56
CA GLU A 337 -14.68 -9.49 -13.26
C GLU A 337 -13.43 -9.42 -12.38
N ILE A 338 -12.29 -9.90 -12.90
CA ILE A 338 -11.00 -9.91 -12.22
C ILE A 338 -10.00 -9.12 -13.07
N GLY A 339 -9.36 -8.12 -12.47
CA GLY A 339 -8.20 -7.48 -13.04
C GLY A 339 -8.42 -6.77 -14.37
N ASN A 340 -9.22 -5.73 -14.39
CA ASN A 340 -9.48 -4.95 -15.62
C ASN A 340 -8.34 -4.00 -16.02
N GLY A 341 -7.28 -3.90 -15.20
CA GLY A 341 -6.09 -3.07 -15.45
C GLY A 341 -4.95 -3.83 -16.12
N ASN A 342 -3.79 -3.18 -16.18
CA ASN A 342 -2.57 -3.80 -16.68
C ASN A 342 -1.87 -4.56 -15.56
N HIS A 343 -1.42 -5.78 -15.84
CA HIS A 343 -0.61 -6.58 -14.92
C HIS A 343 0.83 -6.60 -15.39
N VAL A 344 1.78 -6.62 -14.44
CA VAL A 344 3.19 -6.54 -14.81
C VAL A 344 4.08 -7.36 -13.87
N VAL A 345 5.02 -8.09 -14.46
CA VAL A 345 6.19 -8.63 -13.75
C VAL A 345 7.26 -7.54 -13.73
N LEU A 346 7.67 -7.13 -12.53
CA LEU A 346 8.68 -6.11 -12.32
C LEU A 346 10.01 -6.76 -11.91
N PRO A 347 11.05 -6.71 -12.74
CA PRO A 347 12.37 -7.20 -12.36
C PRO A 347 12.95 -6.41 -11.19
N THR A 348 13.42 -7.12 -10.16
CA THR A 348 13.94 -6.52 -8.94
C THR A 348 15.29 -7.12 -8.54
N ILE A 349 16.06 -6.39 -7.74
CA ILE A 349 17.37 -6.82 -7.22
C ILE A 349 18.32 -7.22 -8.36
N VAL A 350 18.21 -6.51 -9.47
CA VAL A 350 19.00 -6.77 -10.68
C VAL A 350 20.46 -6.35 -10.43
N GLN A 351 21.38 -7.20 -10.82
CA GLN A 351 22.82 -6.90 -10.80
C GLN A 351 23.25 -6.47 -12.20
N GLU A 352 23.24 -5.18 -12.49
CA GLU A 352 23.61 -4.66 -13.82
C GLU A 352 25.03 -5.04 -14.26
N GLN A 353 25.92 -5.29 -13.32
CA GLN A 353 27.28 -5.79 -13.63
C GLN A 353 27.26 -7.24 -14.13
N ASN A 354 26.16 -7.96 -13.97
CA ASN A 354 25.96 -9.29 -14.47
C ASN A 354 25.07 -9.23 -15.71
N ASN A 355 25.69 -9.27 -16.90
CA ASN A 355 24.99 -9.25 -18.18
C ASN A 355 23.91 -10.36 -18.27
N GLN A 356 24.03 -11.44 -17.48
CA GLN A 356 23.05 -12.52 -17.48
C GLN A 356 21.66 -12.06 -17.02
N ASP A 357 21.57 -11.23 -15.97
CA ASP A 357 20.28 -10.73 -15.48
C ASP A 357 19.62 -9.80 -16.49
N THR A 358 20.40 -8.89 -17.07
CA THR A 358 19.90 -7.92 -18.06
C THR A 358 19.51 -8.59 -19.38
N ASP A 359 20.29 -9.55 -19.89
CA ASP A 359 19.99 -10.31 -21.10
C ASP A 359 18.69 -11.12 -20.91
N GLN A 360 18.50 -11.69 -19.72
CA GLN A 360 17.30 -12.46 -19.39
C GLN A 360 16.04 -11.56 -19.32
N ILE A 361 16.13 -10.37 -18.74
CA ILE A 361 15.04 -9.38 -18.73
C ILE A 361 14.68 -9.00 -20.18
N LEU A 362 15.67 -8.70 -21.00
CA LEU A 362 15.47 -8.29 -22.39
C LEU A 362 14.86 -9.42 -23.24
N ASP A 363 15.26 -10.68 -23.00
CA ASP A 363 14.65 -11.84 -23.69
C ASP A 363 13.18 -12.02 -23.29
N LEU A 364 12.88 -11.97 -21.99
CA LEU A 364 11.51 -12.04 -21.50
C LEU A 364 10.66 -10.87 -22.03
N TYR A 365 11.19 -9.65 -21.99
CA TYR A 365 10.49 -8.48 -22.53
C TYR A 365 10.17 -8.60 -24.02
N ARG A 366 11.10 -9.12 -24.84
CA ARG A 366 10.85 -9.34 -26.28
C ARG A 366 9.73 -10.34 -26.54
N ARG A 367 9.54 -11.31 -25.63
CA ARG A 367 8.47 -12.32 -25.72
C ARG A 367 7.14 -11.82 -25.20
N SER A 368 7.14 -11.00 -24.17
CA SER A 368 5.94 -10.47 -23.48
C SER A 368 6.11 -8.99 -23.11
N PRO A 369 6.07 -8.09 -24.10
CA PRO A 369 6.37 -6.68 -23.88
C PRO A 369 5.31 -5.91 -23.09
N ARG A 370 4.13 -6.47 -22.90
CA ARG A 370 3.06 -5.87 -22.10
C ARG A 370 3.14 -6.30 -20.65
N GLU A 371 3.58 -7.52 -20.40
CA GLU A 371 3.56 -8.18 -19.10
C GLU A 371 4.90 -8.07 -18.36
N ILE A 372 6.00 -7.75 -19.05
CA ILE A 372 7.33 -7.57 -18.45
C ILE A 372 7.71 -6.09 -18.46
N SER A 373 8.08 -5.55 -17.30
CA SER A 373 8.53 -4.17 -17.20
C SER A 373 9.89 -3.96 -17.89
N GLN A 374 10.02 -2.84 -18.64
CA GLN A 374 11.30 -2.41 -19.21
C GLN A 374 12.21 -1.73 -18.19
N VAL A 375 11.65 -1.31 -17.05
CA VAL A 375 12.41 -0.74 -15.95
C VAL A 375 12.51 -1.76 -14.84
N TRP A 376 13.58 -1.70 -14.08
CA TRP A 376 13.86 -2.60 -12.97
C TRP A 376 14.48 -1.89 -11.79
N TYR A 377 14.45 -2.54 -10.64
CA TYR A 377 15.19 -2.10 -9.45
C TYR A 377 16.53 -2.79 -9.37
N ASN A 378 17.59 -2.00 -9.28
CA ASN A 378 18.92 -2.50 -9.05
C ASN A 378 19.10 -3.00 -7.61
N ARG A 379 20.01 -3.95 -7.44
CA ARG A 379 20.48 -4.32 -6.11
C ARG A 379 21.13 -3.11 -5.45
N SER A 380 20.69 -2.80 -4.23
CA SER A 380 21.29 -1.77 -3.39
C SER A 380 21.75 -2.37 -2.07
N ASP A 381 23.05 -2.33 -1.81
CA ASP A 381 23.60 -2.80 -0.53
C ASP A 381 23.20 -1.86 0.62
N ALA A 382 22.89 -0.59 0.35
CA ALA A 382 22.34 0.33 1.34
C ALA A 382 20.96 -0.11 1.84
N ILE A 383 20.12 -0.65 0.95
CA ILE A 383 18.81 -1.21 1.30
C ILE A 383 18.99 -2.55 2.04
N ALA A 384 19.88 -3.41 1.57
CA ALA A 384 20.13 -4.71 2.20
C ALA A 384 20.68 -4.58 3.63
N ASN A 385 21.40 -3.51 3.94
CA ASN A 385 21.97 -3.24 5.26
C ASN A 385 21.03 -2.43 6.18
N ALA A 386 19.94 -1.86 5.66
CA ALA A 386 18.95 -1.09 6.41
C ALA A 386 17.82 -1.93 7.00
N ALA A 387 17.68 -3.17 6.55
CA ALA A 387 16.74 -4.17 7.05
C ALA A 387 17.40 -5.00 8.15
#